data_a419053ba10439f44a7d69e9af6646ac
#
_entry.id   a419053ba10439f44a7d69e9af6646ac
#
_cell.length_a   1.000
_cell.length_b   1.000
_cell.length_c   1.000
_cell.angle_alpha   90.00
_cell.angle_beta   90.00
_cell.angle_gamma   90.00
#
_symmetry.space_group_name_H-M   'P 1'
#
loop_
_entity.id
_entity.type
_entity.pdbx_description
1 polymer ?
#
loop_
_entity_poly.entity_id
_entity_poly.type
_entity_poly.pdbx_seq_one_letter_code
_entity_poly.pdbx_strand_id
1 'polypeptide(L)'
;ELSEQDGARTSPSNLSIPFTDFAGGTSNCMCHGTWFSNGQIIIFAAESNNASYGGGGKGQELYVSDGTLTGTSMIKDLNPGLGDINSGLLNSYNSHVWWNDVLYLALDDGTDETGQELWRTDATAAGTYLIKDINEGSGTSSISGLTLWEDHLYFAAKDGSSGGNWNGTELWQSDGTENGTFILKDIYPGDGFQDSSWPRYFTAFNDKLYFQATDEEHGAELWTTDGTENGTNLVVDLRPGTMGNGKGYPSNPKYFTVFNDYMYFSADNESSYGILWKSDGTANGTSQVKNIWPDWNSNIQSIVPSSFETLAESSLDKFGIMGDHFYFTAKSSCSSSRCANLWKSDGTEEGTVAVTDFDEDSNGEYAQGIMHNRIGFVI
;
A
#
# COMPACT_ATOMS: atom_id res chain seq x y z
N GLU A 1 17.57 -12.90 12.62
CA GLU A 1 17.06 -13.11 11.25
C GLU A 1 15.85 -12.19 11.12
N LEU A 2 16.08 -11.04 10.47
CA LEU A 2 15.03 -10.08 10.19
C LEU A 2 14.37 -10.50 8.89
N SER A 3 13.10 -10.89 8.93
CA SER A 3 12.27 -11.02 7.74
C SER A 3 11.91 -9.59 7.29
N GLU A 4 12.72 -9.03 6.40
CA GLU A 4 12.39 -7.77 5.74
C GLU A 4 11.30 -8.03 4.69
N GLN A 5 10.07 -7.82 5.08
CA GLN A 5 8.93 -7.57 4.17
C GLN A 5 8.56 -6.10 4.14
N ASP A 6 9.53 -5.21 4.25
CA ASP A 6 9.27 -3.79 4.12
C ASP A 6 10.09 -3.22 2.97
N GLY A 7 9.40 -2.69 1.98
CA GLY A 7 9.94 -1.76 1.00
C GLY A 7 10.44 -0.46 1.63
N ALA A 8 11.06 -0.55 2.81
CA ALA A 8 11.72 0.56 3.45
C ALA A 8 12.97 0.91 2.64
N ARG A 9 13.04 2.12 2.16
CA ARG A 9 14.21 2.78 1.58
C ARG A 9 15.42 2.70 2.53
N THR A 10 16.00 1.53 2.69
CA THR A 10 17.35 1.40 3.24
C THR A 10 18.29 1.45 2.05
N SER A 11 18.94 2.58 1.84
CA SER A 11 20.12 2.61 0.98
C SER A 11 21.06 1.54 1.51
N PRO A 12 21.38 0.48 0.76
CA PRO A 12 22.46 -0.40 1.17
C PRO A 12 23.71 0.48 1.24
N SER A 13 24.26 0.61 2.44
CA SER A 13 25.37 1.51 2.76
C SER A 13 26.68 1.16 2.02
N ASN A 14 26.66 0.18 1.11
CA ASN A 14 27.81 -0.30 0.36
C ASN A 14 27.56 -0.51 -1.14
N LEU A 15 26.41 -0.11 -1.69
CA LEU A 15 26.19 -0.19 -3.12
C LEU A 15 26.84 1.03 -3.80
N SER A 16 28.09 0.92 -4.18
CA SER A 16 28.79 1.91 -5.00
C SER A 16 28.61 1.60 -6.49
N ILE A 17 27.37 1.53 -6.96
CA ILE A 17 27.12 1.62 -8.41
C ILE A 17 27.38 3.08 -8.76
N PRO A 18 28.29 3.40 -9.68
CA PRO A 18 28.41 4.76 -10.17
C PRO A 18 27.17 5.09 -10.99
N PHE A 19 26.14 5.61 -10.33
CA PHE A 19 24.89 6.08 -10.96
C PHE A 19 25.14 7.14 -12.04
N THR A 20 26.34 7.69 -12.13
CA THR A 20 26.76 8.64 -13.16
C THR A 20 26.79 8.06 -14.58
N ASP A 21 26.80 6.72 -14.74
CA ASP A 21 26.86 6.08 -16.06
C ASP A 21 25.46 5.79 -16.65
N PHE A 22 24.39 5.90 -15.87
CA PHE A 22 23.02 5.70 -16.38
C PHE A 22 22.45 6.90 -17.10
N ALA A 23 22.99 8.11 -16.88
CA ALA A 23 22.61 9.32 -17.59
C ALA A 23 23.84 10.03 -18.15
N GLY A 24 24.17 9.77 -19.38
CA GLY A 24 25.25 10.46 -20.12
C GLY A 24 24.90 11.87 -20.57
N GLY A 25 24.35 12.71 -19.69
CA GLY A 25 23.99 14.08 -20.05
C GLY A 25 23.55 14.91 -18.83
N THR A 26 23.80 16.20 -18.89
CA THR A 26 23.64 17.22 -17.85
C THR A 26 22.19 17.53 -17.43
N SER A 27 21.22 16.69 -17.73
CA SER A 27 19.83 16.93 -17.35
C SER A 27 19.12 15.61 -17.03
N ASN A 28 18.77 15.48 -15.78
CA ASN A 28 17.86 14.50 -15.22
C ASN A 28 18.25 13.01 -15.36
N CYS A 29 19.20 12.58 -14.55
CA CYS A 29 19.07 11.25 -13.98
C CYS A 29 17.75 11.25 -13.22
N MET A 30 16.64 10.85 -13.85
CA MET A 30 15.40 10.56 -13.14
C MET A 30 15.55 9.22 -12.43
N CYS A 31 16.60 9.13 -11.58
CA CYS A 31 16.68 8.11 -10.53
C CYS A 31 15.67 8.47 -9.42
N HIS A 32 14.51 8.98 -9.76
CA HIS A 32 13.36 9.07 -8.89
C HIS A 32 12.66 7.72 -8.82
N GLY A 33 13.48 6.65 -8.86
CA GLY A 33 12.94 5.35 -9.03
C GLY A 33 12.83 4.59 -7.72
N THR A 34 11.70 3.98 -7.55
CA THR A 34 11.53 2.86 -6.64
C THR A 34 12.42 1.72 -7.15
N TRP A 35 13.10 1.09 -6.26
CA TRP A 35 13.87 -0.12 -6.52
C TRP A 35 13.36 -1.21 -5.60
N PHE A 36 13.39 -2.43 -6.10
CA PHE A 36 12.83 -3.59 -5.43
C PHE A 36 13.97 -4.54 -5.10
N SER A 37 14.10 -4.97 -3.86
CA SER A 37 15.16 -5.89 -3.44
C SER A 37 14.59 -7.13 -2.78
N ASN A 38 15.19 -8.30 -3.06
CA ASN A 38 14.99 -9.53 -2.29
C ASN A 38 16.18 -9.84 -1.36
N GLY A 39 17.09 -8.87 -1.15
CA GLY A 39 18.30 -9.05 -0.34
C GLY A 39 19.51 -9.61 -1.12
N GLN A 40 19.31 -10.13 -2.33
CA GLN A 40 20.39 -10.65 -3.20
C GLN A 40 20.58 -9.79 -4.44
N ILE A 41 19.50 -9.32 -5.04
CA ILE A 41 19.48 -8.46 -6.20
C ILE A 41 18.57 -7.26 -5.96
N ILE A 42 18.78 -6.23 -6.76
CA ILE A 42 17.84 -5.13 -6.91
C ILE A 42 17.32 -5.07 -8.34
N ILE A 43 16.02 -4.78 -8.49
CA ILE A 43 15.38 -4.48 -9.78
C ILE A 43 14.95 -3.03 -9.72
N PHE A 44 15.21 -2.28 -10.78
CA PHE A 44 14.91 -0.85 -10.85
C PHE A 44 14.67 -0.41 -12.29
N ALA A 45 13.98 0.71 -12.46
CA ALA A 45 13.80 1.32 -13.76
C ALA A 45 14.90 2.36 -14.01
N ALA A 46 15.52 2.32 -15.17
CA ALA A 46 16.55 3.29 -15.57
C ALA A 46 16.58 3.50 -17.09
N GLU A 47 16.98 4.70 -17.49
CA GLU A 47 17.38 4.99 -18.86
C GLU A 47 18.90 4.81 -18.97
N SER A 48 19.36 4.07 -19.97
CA SER A 48 20.78 3.94 -20.23
C SER A 48 21.12 4.30 -21.66
N ASN A 49 21.96 5.31 -21.81
CA ASN A 49 22.58 5.66 -23.09
C ASN A 49 23.87 4.83 -23.32
N ASN A 50 24.26 3.98 -22.38
CA ASN A 50 25.48 3.18 -22.47
C ASN A 50 25.19 1.78 -23.01
N ALA A 51 25.70 1.50 -24.21
CA ALA A 51 25.55 0.19 -24.85
C ALA A 51 26.12 -0.99 -24.01
N SER A 52 27.04 -0.70 -23.07
CA SER A 52 27.62 -1.72 -22.19
C SER A 52 26.60 -2.31 -21.18
N TYR A 53 25.57 -1.54 -20.86
CA TYR A 53 24.45 -1.98 -20.01
C TYR A 53 23.22 -2.46 -20.79
N GLY A 54 23.34 -2.55 -22.13
CA GLY A 54 22.24 -2.95 -23.00
C GLY A 54 21.29 -1.80 -23.38
N GLY A 55 21.48 -0.60 -22.84
CA GLY A 55 20.56 0.53 -23.02
C GLY A 55 20.59 1.10 -24.46
N GLY A 56 21.74 1.61 -24.91
CA GLY A 56 21.94 2.05 -26.29
C GLY A 56 20.87 2.95 -26.91
N GLY A 57 20.18 3.79 -26.10
CA GLY A 57 19.08 4.64 -26.55
C GLY A 57 17.74 3.93 -26.66
N LYS A 58 17.45 2.99 -25.76
CA LYS A 58 16.21 2.20 -25.71
C LYS A 58 15.13 2.77 -24.77
N GLY A 59 15.35 3.97 -24.24
CA GLY A 59 14.44 4.57 -23.28
C GLY A 59 14.65 4.04 -21.85
N GLN A 60 13.65 4.25 -20.98
CA GLN A 60 13.63 3.76 -19.63
C GLN A 60 13.11 2.31 -19.59
N GLU A 61 13.90 1.39 -19.05
CA GLU A 61 13.61 -0.02 -19.00
C GLU A 61 13.89 -0.63 -17.62
N LEU A 62 13.50 -1.91 -17.41
CA LEU A 62 13.84 -2.63 -16.19
C LEU A 62 15.28 -3.16 -16.23
N TYR A 63 16.00 -2.89 -15.15
CA TYR A 63 17.36 -3.35 -14.91
C TYR A 63 17.44 -4.20 -13.65
N VAL A 64 18.41 -5.13 -13.64
CA VAL A 64 18.80 -5.90 -12.46
C VAL A 64 20.23 -5.56 -12.07
N SER A 65 20.55 -5.64 -10.77
CA SER A 65 21.92 -5.52 -10.25
C SER A 65 22.10 -6.41 -9.03
N ASP A 66 23.26 -7.07 -8.94
CA ASP A 66 23.76 -7.75 -7.74
C ASP A 66 24.71 -6.86 -6.91
N GLY A 67 24.78 -5.57 -7.23
CA GLY A 67 25.70 -4.61 -6.61
C GLY A 67 27.05 -4.50 -7.29
N THR A 68 27.30 -5.22 -8.39
CA THR A 68 28.51 -5.12 -9.19
C THR A 68 28.23 -4.58 -10.59
N LEU A 69 29.25 -3.99 -11.23
CA LEU A 69 29.13 -3.51 -12.60
C LEU A 69 28.82 -4.64 -13.58
N THR A 70 29.43 -5.81 -13.38
CA THR A 70 29.25 -6.98 -14.24
C THR A 70 27.93 -7.67 -14.02
N GLY A 71 27.36 -7.56 -12.83
CA GLY A 71 26.02 -8.09 -12.48
C GLY A 71 24.90 -7.09 -12.70
N THR A 72 25.19 -5.93 -13.31
CA THR A 72 24.18 -4.90 -13.63
C THR A 72 23.89 -4.92 -15.13
N SER A 73 22.65 -5.18 -15.51
CA SER A 73 22.23 -5.21 -16.92
C SER A 73 20.74 -4.94 -17.07
N MET A 74 20.33 -4.51 -18.27
CA MET A 74 18.93 -4.44 -18.65
C MET A 74 18.34 -5.85 -18.69
N ILE A 75 17.18 -6.03 -18.09
CA ILE A 75 16.47 -7.33 -18.08
C ILE A 75 15.85 -7.58 -19.45
N LYS A 76 15.08 -6.62 -19.95
CA LYS A 76 14.32 -6.74 -21.18
C LYS A 76 13.98 -5.35 -21.72
N ASP A 77 13.98 -5.19 -23.03
CA ASP A 77 13.42 -4.06 -23.76
C ASP A 77 11.92 -4.31 -23.91
N LEU A 78 11.11 -3.70 -23.04
CA LEU A 78 9.66 -3.91 -22.98
C LEU A 78 8.92 -3.05 -24.01
N ASN A 79 9.47 -1.85 -24.29
CA ASN A 79 8.94 -0.93 -25.30
C ASN A 79 10.00 -0.72 -26.39
N PRO A 80 10.09 -1.60 -27.41
CA PRO A 80 11.16 -1.57 -28.39
C PRO A 80 11.25 -0.25 -29.15
N GLY A 81 12.44 0.34 -29.19
CA GLY A 81 12.73 1.61 -29.84
C GLY A 81 13.28 2.64 -28.88
N LEU A 82 12.76 3.86 -28.95
CA LEU A 82 13.08 4.94 -28.00
C LEU A 82 11.95 5.15 -26.99
N GLY A 83 11.03 4.21 -26.91
CA GLY A 83 9.92 4.27 -25.95
C GLY A 83 10.39 3.99 -24.54
N ASP A 84 9.83 4.69 -23.59
CA ASP A 84 10.03 4.44 -22.17
C ASP A 84 8.94 3.49 -21.68
N ILE A 85 9.28 2.56 -20.74
CA ILE A 85 8.25 2.02 -19.87
C ILE A 85 7.63 3.20 -19.11
N ASN A 86 6.32 3.22 -19.00
CA ASN A 86 5.69 4.30 -18.28
C ASN A 86 6.02 4.14 -16.79
N SER A 87 6.92 4.99 -16.29
CA SER A 87 7.42 4.94 -14.92
C SER A 87 6.39 5.27 -13.83
N GLY A 88 5.10 5.21 -14.15
CA GLY A 88 4.00 5.14 -13.18
C GLY A 88 4.18 4.05 -12.12
N LEU A 89 5.09 3.08 -12.36
CA LEU A 89 5.64 2.13 -11.40
C LEU A 89 6.03 2.72 -10.04
N LEU A 90 6.34 4.00 -10.02
CA LEU A 90 7.10 4.57 -8.92
C LEU A 90 6.24 5.34 -7.93
N ASN A 91 4.94 5.44 -8.18
CA ASN A 91 4.02 6.25 -7.39
C ASN A 91 2.88 5.48 -6.72
N SER A 92 2.69 4.20 -7.02
CA SER A 92 1.65 3.42 -6.33
C SER A 92 2.27 2.64 -5.19
N TYR A 93 1.93 3.02 -3.97
CA TYR A 93 2.32 2.28 -2.76
C TYR A 93 1.74 0.86 -2.82
N ASN A 94 2.55 -0.13 -2.43
CA ASN A 94 2.19 -1.55 -2.42
C ASN A 94 1.71 -2.11 -3.78
N SER A 95 2.35 -1.69 -4.86
CA SER A 95 2.09 -2.22 -6.21
C SER A 95 3.05 -3.34 -6.61
N HIS A 96 3.79 -3.90 -5.65
CA HIS A 96 4.75 -4.99 -5.90
C HIS A 96 4.86 -5.93 -4.70
N VAL A 97 5.28 -7.18 -4.97
CA VAL A 97 5.60 -8.18 -3.96
C VAL A 97 6.58 -9.21 -4.51
N TRP A 98 7.50 -9.69 -3.66
CA TRP A 98 8.37 -10.81 -3.95
C TRP A 98 7.71 -12.12 -3.52
N TRP A 99 7.71 -13.11 -4.42
CA TRP A 99 7.22 -14.46 -4.16
C TRP A 99 8.13 -15.49 -4.84
N ASN A 100 8.84 -16.33 -4.06
CA ASN A 100 9.77 -17.33 -4.56
C ASN A 100 10.82 -16.78 -5.56
N ASP A 101 11.51 -15.70 -5.17
CA ASP A 101 12.51 -14.99 -5.99
C ASP A 101 11.98 -14.40 -7.32
N VAL A 102 10.68 -14.32 -7.45
CA VAL A 102 9.98 -13.64 -8.55
C VAL A 102 9.35 -12.36 -8.02
N LEU A 103 9.61 -11.25 -8.69
CA LEU A 103 8.93 -9.98 -8.43
C LEU A 103 7.66 -9.92 -9.24
N TYR A 104 6.53 -9.74 -8.56
CA TYR A 104 5.23 -9.41 -9.13
C TYR A 104 4.97 -7.93 -8.92
N LEU A 105 4.50 -7.24 -9.97
CA LEU A 105 4.37 -5.79 -9.92
C LEU A 105 3.30 -5.28 -10.90
N ALA A 106 2.76 -4.10 -10.58
CA ALA A 106 1.98 -3.33 -11.53
C ALA A 106 2.94 -2.57 -12.47
N LEU A 107 2.91 -2.86 -13.75
CA LEU A 107 3.79 -2.29 -14.76
C LEU A 107 2.99 -1.87 -15.98
N ASP A 108 3.32 -0.69 -16.52
CA ASP A 108 2.92 -0.23 -17.83
C ASP A 108 4.16 -0.33 -18.74
N ASP A 109 4.09 -1.12 -19.79
CA ASP A 109 5.21 -1.33 -20.70
C ASP A 109 5.46 -0.14 -21.64
N GLY A 110 4.64 0.91 -21.52
CA GLY A 110 4.77 2.13 -22.31
C GLY A 110 4.30 2.00 -23.75
N THR A 111 3.70 0.86 -24.10
CA THR A 111 3.07 0.69 -25.41
C THR A 111 1.63 1.21 -25.40
N ASP A 112 1.09 1.54 -26.58
CA ASP A 112 -0.32 1.91 -26.70
C ASP A 112 -1.26 0.68 -26.70
N GLU A 113 -0.70 -0.52 -26.52
CA GLU A 113 -1.44 -1.79 -26.59
C GLU A 113 -1.95 -2.24 -25.22
N THR A 114 -1.17 -1.97 -24.15
CA THR A 114 -1.53 -2.29 -22.77
C THR A 114 -1.28 -1.07 -21.88
N GLY A 115 -2.12 -0.88 -20.85
CA GLY A 115 -1.85 0.11 -19.80
C GLY A 115 -1.06 -0.51 -18.66
N GLN A 116 -1.24 0.03 -17.43
CA GLN A 116 -0.65 -0.57 -16.25
C GLN A 116 -1.40 -1.85 -15.86
N GLU A 117 -0.70 -2.99 -15.89
CA GLU A 117 -1.25 -4.31 -15.69
C GLU A 117 -0.40 -5.17 -14.75
N LEU A 118 -0.82 -6.42 -14.47
CA LEU A 118 -0.08 -7.34 -13.63
C LEU A 118 1.03 -8.04 -14.41
N TRP A 119 2.27 -7.76 -14.03
CA TRP A 119 3.47 -8.34 -14.59
C TRP A 119 4.25 -9.15 -13.56
N ARG A 120 5.17 -9.98 -14.07
CA ARG A 120 6.18 -10.67 -13.25
C ARG A 120 7.56 -10.56 -13.88
N THR A 121 8.59 -10.69 -13.04
CA THR A 121 9.97 -10.88 -13.49
C THR A 121 10.78 -11.73 -12.49
N ASP A 122 11.57 -12.66 -12.99
CA ASP A 122 12.60 -13.39 -12.26
C ASP A 122 14.00 -12.82 -12.55
N ALA A 123 14.08 -11.58 -12.97
CA ALA A 123 15.26 -10.87 -13.42
C ALA A 123 15.90 -11.43 -14.72
N THR A 124 15.17 -12.25 -15.48
CA THR A 124 15.57 -12.70 -16.83
C THR A 124 14.61 -12.19 -17.89
N ALA A 125 15.09 -12.02 -19.11
CA ALA A 125 14.23 -11.58 -20.24
C ALA A 125 13.08 -12.56 -20.52
N ALA A 126 13.31 -13.87 -20.35
CA ALA A 126 12.31 -14.91 -20.56
C ALA A 126 11.27 -14.97 -19.44
N GLY A 127 11.68 -14.70 -18.21
CA GLY A 127 10.80 -14.69 -17.03
C GLY A 127 10.12 -13.35 -16.78
N THR A 128 10.34 -12.34 -17.65
CA THR A 128 9.69 -11.02 -17.58
C THR A 128 8.59 -10.95 -18.62
N TYR A 129 7.33 -10.97 -18.16
CA TYR A 129 6.17 -10.93 -19.04
C TYR A 129 4.89 -10.47 -18.30
N LEU A 130 3.92 -10.01 -19.09
CA LEU A 130 2.56 -9.70 -18.68
C LEU A 130 1.87 -11.00 -18.22
N ILE A 131 1.34 -11.01 -17.00
CA ILE A 131 0.54 -12.14 -16.50
C ILE A 131 -0.86 -12.07 -17.10
N LYS A 132 -1.48 -10.90 -16.99
CA LYS A 132 -2.83 -10.68 -17.49
C LYS A 132 -3.05 -9.20 -17.83
N ASP A 133 -3.62 -8.94 -19.00
CA ASP A 133 -4.26 -7.70 -19.37
C ASP A 133 -5.65 -7.70 -18.68
N ILE A 134 -5.72 -7.08 -17.49
CA ILE A 134 -6.93 -7.03 -16.67
C ILE A 134 -7.91 -6.01 -17.22
N ASN A 135 -7.39 -4.86 -17.65
CA ASN A 135 -8.17 -3.80 -18.27
C ASN A 135 -7.83 -3.76 -19.77
N GLU A 136 -8.44 -4.67 -20.52
CA GLU A 136 -8.12 -4.97 -21.92
C GLU A 136 -7.82 -3.75 -22.80
N GLY A 137 -6.70 -3.80 -23.51
CA GLY A 137 -6.21 -2.76 -24.41
C GLY A 137 -5.41 -1.68 -23.67
N SER A 138 -5.46 -0.43 -24.13
CA SER A 138 -4.68 0.68 -23.53
C SER A 138 -5.20 1.16 -22.17
N GLY A 139 -6.17 0.46 -21.59
CA GLY A 139 -6.73 0.75 -20.26
C GLY A 139 -5.74 0.42 -19.15
N THR A 140 -5.83 1.11 -18.02
CA THR A 140 -5.01 0.84 -16.83
C THR A 140 -5.86 0.13 -15.79
N SER A 141 -5.43 -1.03 -15.30
CA SER A 141 -6.11 -1.77 -14.23
C SER A 141 -5.98 -1.14 -12.85
N SER A 142 -5.08 -0.17 -12.69
CA SER A 142 -4.86 0.58 -11.44
C SER A 142 -4.60 -0.32 -10.23
N ILE A 143 -3.78 -1.36 -10.41
CA ILE A 143 -3.45 -2.32 -9.36
C ILE A 143 -2.86 -1.61 -8.15
N SER A 144 -3.39 -1.96 -6.97
CA SER A 144 -2.89 -1.47 -5.69
C SER A 144 -3.08 -2.50 -4.58
N GLY A 145 -2.29 -2.35 -3.50
CA GLY A 145 -2.38 -3.24 -2.34
C GLY A 145 -1.92 -4.68 -2.63
N LEU A 146 -1.00 -4.88 -3.58
CA LEU A 146 -0.53 -6.22 -3.96
C LEU A 146 0.08 -6.93 -2.74
N THR A 147 -0.56 -8.02 -2.32
CA THR A 147 -0.24 -8.73 -1.07
C THR A 147 -0.19 -10.23 -1.34
N LEU A 148 0.88 -10.88 -0.87
CA LEU A 148 1.02 -12.33 -0.90
C LEU A 148 0.41 -12.93 0.37
N TRP A 149 -0.52 -13.85 0.22
CA TRP A 149 -1.07 -14.64 1.30
C TRP A 149 -1.44 -16.05 0.80
N GLU A 150 -1.00 -17.10 1.52
CA GLU A 150 -1.26 -18.52 1.22
C GLU A 150 -1.04 -18.90 -0.26
N ASP A 151 0.16 -18.57 -0.78
CA ASP A 151 0.55 -18.85 -2.17
C ASP A 151 -0.35 -18.23 -3.26
N HIS A 152 -1.06 -17.13 -2.92
CA HIS A 152 -1.81 -16.33 -3.87
C HIS A 152 -1.55 -14.83 -3.64
N LEU A 153 -1.67 -14.08 -4.71
CA LEU A 153 -1.65 -12.62 -4.70
C LEU A 153 -3.08 -12.11 -4.54
N TYR A 154 -3.28 -11.13 -3.65
CA TYR A 154 -4.53 -10.40 -3.47
C TYR A 154 -4.27 -8.92 -3.70
N PHE A 155 -5.18 -8.26 -4.40
CA PHE A 155 -5.01 -6.85 -4.77
C PHE A 155 -6.33 -6.22 -5.19
N ALA A 156 -6.35 -4.91 -5.25
CA ALA A 156 -7.41 -4.15 -5.87
C ALA A 156 -7.07 -3.91 -7.34
N ALA A 157 -8.01 -4.13 -8.25
CA ALA A 157 -7.88 -3.76 -9.66
C ALA A 157 -9.25 -3.53 -10.30
N LYS A 158 -9.27 -2.80 -11.42
CA LYS A 158 -10.47 -2.58 -12.26
C LYS A 158 -10.28 -3.23 -13.61
N ASP A 159 -11.32 -3.86 -14.12
CA ASP A 159 -11.31 -4.59 -15.39
C ASP A 159 -11.70 -3.75 -16.62
N GLY A 160 -12.07 -2.52 -16.47
CA GLY A 160 -12.28 -1.56 -17.57
C GLY A 160 -12.99 -2.11 -18.79
N SER A 161 -14.08 -2.85 -18.62
CA SER A 161 -14.73 -3.50 -19.76
C SER A 161 -15.16 -2.49 -20.83
N SER A 162 -14.64 -2.65 -22.03
CA SER A 162 -14.96 -1.85 -23.22
C SER A 162 -16.42 -1.96 -23.68
N GLY A 163 -17.26 -2.72 -22.95
CA GLY A 163 -18.65 -3.00 -23.26
C GLY A 163 -19.69 -2.32 -22.38
N GLY A 164 -19.30 -1.49 -21.41
CA GLY A 164 -20.25 -0.76 -20.55
C GLY A 164 -20.61 -1.47 -19.24
N ASN A 165 -20.11 -2.66 -18.96
CA ASN A 165 -20.22 -3.33 -17.66
C ASN A 165 -18.89 -3.12 -16.91
N TRP A 166 -18.79 -2.06 -16.16
CA TRP A 166 -17.61 -1.74 -15.34
C TRP A 166 -17.85 -2.32 -13.95
N ASN A 167 -17.07 -3.32 -13.54
CA ASN A 167 -17.14 -3.79 -12.15
C ASN A 167 -16.47 -2.85 -11.15
N GLY A 168 -15.98 -1.70 -11.59
CA GLY A 168 -15.26 -0.80 -10.68
C GLY A 168 -13.89 -1.35 -10.28
N THR A 169 -13.39 -0.87 -9.14
CA THR A 169 -12.17 -1.39 -8.52
C THR A 169 -12.54 -2.38 -7.44
N GLU A 170 -12.30 -3.66 -7.68
CA GLU A 170 -12.76 -4.77 -6.84
C GLU A 170 -11.61 -5.64 -6.33
N LEU A 171 -11.96 -6.69 -5.54
CA LEU A 171 -11.00 -7.63 -5.00
C LEU A 171 -10.62 -8.68 -6.05
N TRP A 172 -9.35 -8.74 -6.38
CA TRP A 172 -8.76 -9.71 -7.30
C TRP A 172 -7.84 -10.68 -6.60
N GLN A 173 -7.69 -11.86 -7.21
CA GLN A 173 -6.76 -12.92 -6.81
C GLN A 173 -5.95 -13.37 -8.01
N SER A 174 -4.69 -13.82 -7.76
CA SER A 174 -3.83 -14.44 -8.77
C SER A 174 -2.97 -15.54 -8.16
N ASP A 175 -2.81 -16.66 -8.87
CA ASP A 175 -1.80 -17.69 -8.60
C ASP A 175 -0.49 -17.46 -9.39
N GLY A 176 -0.34 -16.29 -10.01
CA GLY A 176 0.78 -15.94 -10.86
C GLY A 176 0.63 -16.41 -12.31
N THR A 177 -0.53 -16.94 -12.70
CA THR A 177 -0.86 -17.33 -14.09
C THR A 177 -2.01 -16.48 -14.63
N GLU A 178 -2.13 -16.40 -15.95
CA GLU A 178 -3.24 -15.69 -16.60
C GLU A 178 -4.61 -16.26 -16.20
N ASN A 179 -4.76 -17.59 -16.24
CA ASN A 179 -6.01 -18.27 -15.91
C ASN A 179 -6.36 -18.23 -14.41
N GLY A 180 -5.34 -18.18 -13.55
CA GLY A 180 -5.49 -18.04 -12.10
C GLY A 180 -5.62 -16.60 -11.64
N THR A 181 -5.68 -15.62 -12.55
CA THR A 181 -5.90 -14.21 -12.26
C THR A 181 -7.34 -13.82 -12.60
N PHE A 182 -8.13 -13.52 -11.59
CA PHE A 182 -9.56 -13.22 -11.75
C PHE A 182 -10.10 -12.37 -10.60
N ILE A 183 -11.27 -11.76 -10.80
CA ILE A 183 -12.01 -11.07 -9.76
C ILE A 183 -12.50 -12.10 -8.74
N LEU A 184 -12.01 -11.99 -7.49
CA LEU A 184 -12.42 -12.92 -6.42
C LEU A 184 -13.83 -12.62 -5.95
N LYS A 185 -14.14 -11.33 -5.80
CA LYS A 185 -15.47 -10.87 -5.45
C LYS A 185 -15.70 -9.44 -5.94
N ASP A 186 -16.83 -9.25 -6.61
CA ASP A 186 -17.46 -7.96 -6.82
C ASP A 186 -18.20 -7.57 -5.53
N ILE A 187 -17.55 -6.73 -4.71
CA ILE A 187 -18.06 -6.33 -3.38
C ILE A 187 -19.06 -5.17 -3.52
N TYR A 188 -18.86 -4.33 -4.52
CA TYR A 188 -19.73 -3.19 -4.81
C TYR A 188 -20.33 -3.33 -6.20
N PRO A 189 -21.35 -4.21 -6.39
CA PRO A 189 -21.94 -4.45 -7.69
C PRO A 189 -22.59 -3.19 -8.28
N GLY A 190 -22.26 -2.89 -9.54
CA GLY A 190 -22.82 -1.75 -10.26
C GLY A 190 -22.16 -1.55 -11.62
N ASP A 191 -22.74 -0.63 -12.42
CA ASP A 191 -22.26 -0.36 -13.78
C ASP A 191 -21.48 0.96 -13.87
N GLY A 192 -21.16 1.59 -12.72
CA GLY A 192 -20.63 2.93 -12.65
C GLY A 192 -19.21 3.02 -12.11
N PHE A 193 -18.46 4.03 -12.53
CA PHE A 193 -17.14 4.35 -11.95
C PHE A 193 -17.18 4.57 -10.41
N GLN A 194 -18.36 4.89 -9.86
CA GLN A 194 -18.56 5.10 -8.42
C GLN A 194 -18.92 3.81 -7.67
N ASP A 195 -19.12 2.72 -8.39
CA ASP A 195 -19.49 1.42 -7.82
C ASP A 195 -18.20 0.61 -7.73
N SER A 196 -17.38 0.94 -6.73
CA SER A 196 -16.06 0.37 -6.49
C SER A 196 -15.86 0.12 -5.02
N SER A 197 -15.39 -1.05 -4.66
CA SER A 197 -15.13 -1.42 -3.27
C SER A 197 -13.78 -0.93 -2.73
N TRP A 198 -12.81 -0.64 -3.61
CA TRP A 198 -11.48 -0.13 -3.24
C TRP A 198 -10.81 -0.93 -2.12
N PRO A 199 -10.57 -2.24 -2.27
CA PRO A 199 -9.94 -3.05 -1.24
C PRO A 199 -8.53 -2.56 -0.94
N ARG A 200 -8.19 -2.42 0.37
CA ARG A 200 -6.87 -1.92 0.78
C ARG A 200 -6.52 -2.30 2.21
N TYR A 201 -5.25 -2.10 2.59
CA TYR A 201 -4.72 -2.42 3.93
C TYR A 201 -4.81 -3.91 4.28
N PHE A 202 -4.49 -4.77 3.33
CA PHE A 202 -4.53 -6.21 3.51
C PHE A 202 -3.62 -6.67 4.67
N THR A 203 -4.16 -7.50 5.56
CA THR A 203 -3.43 -8.01 6.72
C THR A 203 -3.88 -9.43 7.05
N ALA A 204 -2.92 -10.36 7.09
CA ALA A 204 -3.18 -11.74 7.48
C ALA A 204 -3.38 -11.86 9.00
N PHE A 205 -4.43 -12.55 9.42
CA PHE A 205 -4.73 -12.82 10.82
C PHE A 205 -5.65 -14.04 10.94
N ASN A 206 -5.31 -15.01 11.82
CA ASN A 206 -6.11 -16.21 12.11
C ASN A 206 -6.60 -16.94 10.84
N ASP A 207 -5.66 -17.34 9.97
CA ASP A 207 -5.92 -18.06 8.71
C ASP A 207 -6.92 -17.37 7.75
N LYS A 208 -6.98 -16.05 7.83
CA LYS A 208 -7.77 -15.20 6.93
C LYS A 208 -7.02 -13.94 6.56
N LEU A 209 -7.42 -13.33 5.45
CA LEU A 209 -6.95 -12.02 5.04
C LEU A 209 -8.04 -10.99 5.38
N TYR A 210 -7.67 -9.95 6.13
CA TYR A 210 -8.53 -8.83 6.50
C TYR A 210 -8.13 -7.60 5.71
N PHE A 211 -9.12 -6.76 5.39
CA PHE A 211 -8.91 -5.55 4.60
C PHE A 211 -10.05 -4.55 4.79
N GLN A 212 -9.85 -3.33 4.37
CA GLN A 212 -10.93 -2.36 4.20
C GLN A 212 -11.55 -2.58 2.82
N ALA A 213 -12.87 -2.57 2.73
CA ALA A 213 -13.58 -2.43 1.46
C ALA A 213 -14.91 -1.68 1.65
N THR A 214 -15.43 -1.14 0.56
CA THR A 214 -16.66 -0.35 0.53
C THR A 214 -17.78 -1.15 -0.14
N ASP A 215 -18.95 -1.16 0.45
CA ASP A 215 -20.19 -1.53 -0.24
C ASP A 215 -21.23 -0.40 -0.15
N GLU A 216 -22.35 -0.51 -0.84
CA GLU A 216 -23.38 0.52 -0.86
C GLU A 216 -24.11 0.64 0.49
N GLU A 217 -24.35 -0.50 1.14
CA GLU A 217 -25.20 -0.58 2.35
C GLU A 217 -24.47 -0.11 3.60
N HIS A 218 -23.14 -0.43 3.74
CA HIS A 218 -22.39 -0.18 4.97
C HIS A 218 -21.31 0.90 4.82
N GLY A 219 -20.95 1.31 3.58
CA GLY A 219 -19.81 2.19 3.34
C GLY A 219 -18.48 1.43 3.46
N ALA A 220 -17.41 2.15 3.79
CA ALA A 220 -16.07 1.56 3.92
C ALA A 220 -15.88 0.92 5.30
N GLU A 221 -15.84 -0.41 5.38
CA GLU A 221 -15.85 -1.20 6.60
C GLU A 221 -14.77 -2.30 6.63
N LEU A 222 -14.72 -3.05 7.74
CA LEU A 222 -13.80 -4.18 7.91
C LEU A 222 -14.36 -5.43 7.21
N TRP A 223 -13.60 -5.92 6.24
CA TRP A 223 -13.90 -7.13 5.47
C TRP A 223 -12.85 -8.21 5.71
N THR A 224 -13.22 -9.45 5.38
CA THR A 224 -12.33 -10.62 5.45
C THR A 224 -12.56 -11.53 4.26
N THR A 225 -11.52 -12.31 3.90
CA THR A 225 -11.61 -13.41 2.94
C THR A 225 -10.83 -14.63 3.44
N ASP A 226 -11.28 -15.82 3.07
CA ASP A 226 -10.57 -17.09 3.18
C ASP A 226 -10.00 -17.54 1.81
N GLY A 227 -9.93 -16.63 0.84
CA GLY A 227 -9.49 -16.93 -0.53
C GLY A 227 -10.61 -17.43 -1.45
N THR A 228 -11.86 -17.49 -0.97
CA THR A 228 -13.01 -17.86 -1.78
C THR A 228 -14.03 -16.72 -1.87
N GLU A 229 -14.83 -16.69 -2.94
CA GLU A 229 -15.90 -15.71 -3.09
C GLU A 229 -16.91 -15.80 -1.92
N ASN A 230 -17.32 -17.01 -1.53
CA ASN A 230 -18.26 -17.24 -0.43
C ASN A 230 -17.69 -16.92 0.94
N GLY A 231 -16.37 -17.04 1.13
CA GLY A 231 -15.66 -16.69 2.35
C GLY A 231 -15.26 -15.22 2.44
N THR A 232 -15.53 -14.43 1.38
CA THR A 232 -15.30 -12.99 1.36
C THR A 232 -16.54 -12.26 1.86
N ASN A 233 -16.45 -11.68 3.07
CA ASN A 233 -17.62 -11.12 3.77
C ASN A 233 -17.26 -9.90 4.64
N LEU A 234 -18.25 -9.05 4.86
CA LEU A 234 -18.21 -8.02 5.90
C LEU A 234 -18.01 -8.69 7.27
N VAL A 235 -17.05 -8.22 8.06
CA VAL A 235 -16.86 -8.67 9.44
C VAL A 235 -17.83 -7.97 10.37
N VAL A 236 -17.89 -6.65 10.27
CA VAL A 236 -18.72 -5.80 11.12
C VAL A 236 -18.91 -4.42 10.50
N ASP A 237 -20.11 -3.86 10.64
CA ASP A 237 -20.42 -2.45 10.40
C ASP A 237 -20.10 -1.68 11.71
N LEU A 238 -19.01 -0.90 11.70
CA LEU A 238 -18.54 -0.14 12.86
C LEU A 238 -19.26 1.21 13.00
N ARG A 239 -19.92 1.65 11.92
CA ARG A 239 -20.66 2.92 11.88
C ARG A 239 -22.03 2.75 11.26
N PRO A 240 -22.97 2.08 11.95
CA PRO A 240 -24.28 1.77 11.42
C PRO A 240 -25.09 3.01 11.01
N GLY A 241 -25.88 2.85 9.95
CA GLY A 241 -26.78 3.90 9.45
C GLY A 241 -26.44 4.38 8.06
N THR A 242 -27.22 5.31 7.53
CA THR A 242 -27.11 5.78 6.16
C THR A 242 -26.98 7.29 6.06
N MET A 243 -26.18 7.74 5.11
CA MET A 243 -26.07 9.15 4.71
C MET A 243 -27.34 9.62 4.01
N GLY A 244 -27.49 10.94 3.85
CA GLY A 244 -28.67 11.54 3.19
C GLY A 244 -28.87 11.11 1.71
N ASN A 245 -27.86 10.49 1.09
CA ASN A 245 -27.93 9.91 -0.26
C ASN A 245 -28.31 8.41 -0.26
N GLY A 246 -28.60 7.81 0.92
CA GLY A 246 -28.99 6.42 1.09
C GLY A 246 -27.82 5.43 1.23
N LYS A 247 -26.58 5.85 1.03
CA LYS A 247 -25.36 5.00 1.20
C LYS A 247 -24.97 4.91 2.66
N GLY A 248 -24.34 3.80 3.06
CA GLY A 248 -23.83 3.59 4.42
C GLY A 248 -22.79 4.61 4.85
N TYR A 249 -22.71 4.85 6.17
CA TYR A 249 -21.64 5.68 6.74
C TYR A 249 -20.34 4.89 6.79
N PRO A 250 -19.23 5.38 6.21
CA PRO A 250 -17.96 4.68 6.29
C PRO A 250 -17.32 4.84 7.68
N SER A 251 -16.75 3.77 8.23
CA SER A 251 -15.87 3.79 9.39
C SER A 251 -14.39 3.90 9.03
N ASN A 252 -14.04 3.64 7.76
CA ASN A 252 -12.68 3.76 7.23
C ASN A 252 -11.61 3.02 8.06
N PRO A 253 -11.73 1.72 8.33
CA PRO A 253 -10.74 0.98 9.11
C PRO A 253 -9.41 0.89 8.36
N LYS A 254 -8.30 1.18 9.05
CA LYS A 254 -6.97 1.26 8.44
C LYS A 254 -5.84 1.01 9.44
N TYR A 255 -4.63 0.76 8.90
CA TYR A 255 -3.40 0.56 9.70
C TYR A 255 -3.50 -0.67 10.60
N PHE A 256 -3.92 -1.78 10.02
CA PHE A 256 -4.06 -3.04 10.75
C PHE A 256 -2.71 -3.55 11.25
N THR A 257 -2.66 -3.94 12.52
CA THR A 257 -1.47 -4.52 13.17
C THR A 257 -1.90 -5.66 14.06
N VAL A 258 -1.27 -6.81 13.87
CA VAL A 258 -1.50 -7.98 14.72
C VAL A 258 -0.57 -7.89 15.94
N PHE A 259 -1.17 -7.92 17.12
CA PHE A 259 -0.44 -7.94 18.37
C PHE A 259 -1.13 -8.88 19.36
N ASN A 260 -0.40 -9.87 19.86
CA ASN A 260 -0.96 -10.99 20.61
C ASN A 260 -2.10 -11.67 19.81
N ASP A 261 -3.26 -11.88 20.43
CA ASP A 261 -4.41 -12.58 19.85
C ASP A 261 -5.43 -11.64 19.17
N TYR A 262 -5.02 -10.41 18.87
CA TYR A 262 -5.91 -9.39 18.30
C TYR A 262 -5.27 -8.64 17.15
N MET A 263 -6.10 -8.20 16.24
CA MET A 263 -5.78 -7.21 15.23
C MET A 263 -6.24 -5.84 15.73
N TYR A 264 -5.33 -4.86 15.75
CA TYR A 264 -5.58 -3.46 16.13
C TYR A 264 -5.60 -2.60 14.89
N PHE A 265 -6.46 -1.58 14.90
CA PHE A 265 -6.60 -0.68 13.76
C PHE A 265 -7.25 0.64 14.18
N SER A 266 -7.15 1.64 13.32
CA SER A 266 -7.87 2.91 13.47
C SER A 266 -9.16 2.86 12.66
N ALA A 267 -10.28 3.27 13.26
CA ALA A 267 -11.54 3.44 12.54
C ALA A 267 -12.42 4.53 13.18
N ASP A 268 -13.40 5.01 12.42
CA ASP A 268 -14.37 6.02 12.85
C ASP A 268 -15.61 5.35 13.44
N ASN A 269 -16.35 6.05 14.29
CA ASN A 269 -17.69 5.69 14.70
C ASN A 269 -18.67 6.88 14.50
N GLU A 270 -19.89 6.77 14.98
CA GLU A 270 -20.92 7.82 14.85
C GLU A 270 -20.51 9.18 15.45
N SER A 271 -19.62 9.16 16.44
CA SER A 271 -19.33 10.33 17.29
C SER A 271 -17.90 10.84 17.16
N SER A 272 -16.98 10.04 16.64
CA SER A 272 -15.53 10.32 16.68
C SER A 272 -14.79 9.68 15.51
N TYR A 273 -13.65 10.28 15.17
CA TYR A 273 -12.76 9.84 14.10
C TYR A 273 -11.45 9.31 14.68
N GLY A 274 -10.82 8.33 13.99
CA GLY A 274 -9.50 7.86 14.35
C GLY A 274 -9.42 7.15 15.71
N ILE A 275 -10.44 6.40 16.08
CA ILE A 275 -10.51 5.63 17.31
C ILE A 275 -9.63 4.39 17.18
N LEU A 276 -8.93 4.01 18.24
CA LEU A 276 -8.24 2.73 18.31
C LEU A 276 -9.24 1.61 18.59
N TRP A 277 -9.31 0.65 17.67
CA TRP A 277 -10.14 -0.55 17.77
C TRP A 277 -9.28 -1.81 17.86
N LYS A 278 -9.88 -2.89 18.33
CA LYS A 278 -9.34 -4.25 18.27
C LYS A 278 -10.40 -5.24 17.82
N SER A 279 -9.94 -6.33 17.19
CA SER A 279 -10.79 -7.42 16.73
C SER A 279 -10.07 -8.77 16.90
N ASP A 280 -10.80 -9.79 17.30
CA ASP A 280 -10.38 -11.20 17.22
C ASP A 280 -10.72 -11.84 15.86
N GLY A 281 -11.20 -11.05 14.91
CA GLY A 281 -11.65 -11.47 13.59
C GLY A 281 -13.15 -11.73 13.51
N THR A 282 -13.91 -11.53 14.58
CA THR A 282 -15.36 -11.70 14.63
C THR A 282 -16.07 -10.38 14.96
N ALA A 283 -17.33 -10.24 14.55
CA ALA A 283 -18.13 -9.06 14.90
C ALA A 283 -18.25 -8.88 16.43
N ASN A 284 -18.47 -9.98 17.16
CA ASN A 284 -18.62 -9.92 18.62
C ASN A 284 -17.31 -9.63 19.36
N GLY A 285 -16.16 -10.00 18.79
CA GLY A 285 -14.84 -9.74 19.35
C GLY A 285 -14.24 -8.41 18.87
N THR A 286 -14.97 -7.64 18.06
CA THR A 286 -14.56 -6.33 17.60
C THR A 286 -15.08 -5.24 18.54
N SER A 287 -14.17 -4.46 19.11
CA SER A 287 -14.53 -3.43 20.10
C SER A 287 -13.56 -2.26 20.09
N GLN A 288 -14.04 -1.11 20.52
CA GLN A 288 -13.22 0.06 20.75
C GLN A 288 -12.27 -0.15 21.92
N VAL A 289 -11.00 0.18 21.74
CA VAL A 289 -9.99 0.21 22.82
C VAL A 289 -9.97 1.57 23.47
N LYS A 290 -9.77 2.63 22.68
CA LYS A 290 -9.68 4.00 23.19
C LYS A 290 -10.03 5.03 22.13
N ASN A 291 -10.83 6.02 22.51
CA ASN A 291 -10.96 7.26 21.78
C ASN A 291 -9.77 8.16 22.15
N ILE A 292 -8.82 8.29 21.22
CA ILE A 292 -7.59 9.05 21.45
C ILE A 292 -7.84 10.55 21.40
N TRP A 293 -8.90 10.99 20.71
CA TRP A 293 -9.28 12.40 20.59
C TRP A 293 -10.75 12.63 20.94
N PRO A 294 -11.12 12.63 22.25
CA PRO A 294 -12.50 12.71 22.69
C PRO A 294 -13.15 14.10 22.47
N ASP A 295 -12.35 15.14 22.29
CA ASP A 295 -12.84 16.53 22.27
C ASP A 295 -13.07 17.06 20.85
N TRP A 296 -13.20 16.20 19.84
CA TRP A 296 -13.49 16.60 18.48
C TRP A 296 -14.86 17.30 18.38
N ASN A 297 -14.86 18.63 18.17
CA ASN A 297 -16.06 19.38 17.91
C ASN A 297 -16.33 19.42 16.39
N SER A 298 -17.44 18.83 15.95
CA SER A 298 -17.89 18.73 14.56
C SER A 298 -18.00 20.06 13.79
N ASN A 299 -17.86 21.19 14.47
CA ASN A 299 -17.89 22.52 13.85
C ASN A 299 -16.56 22.95 13.21
N ILE A 300 -15.51 22.17 13.33
CA ILE A 300 -14.21 22.39 12.65
C ILE A 300 -14.07 21.39 11.50
N GLN A 301 -14.99 21.44 10.54
CA GLN A 301 -14.99 20.58 9.35
C GLN A 301 -13.81 20.84 8.38
N SER A 302 -12.98 21.84 8.63
CA SER A 302 -11.86 22.19 7.73
C SER A 302 -10.51 21.58 8.13
N ILE A 303 -10.45 20.81 9.22
CA ILE A 303 -9.25 20.07 9.60
C ILE A 303 -9.62 18.59 9.74
N VAL A 304 -10.10 18.00 8.66
CA VAL A 304 -9.97 16.56 8.47
C VAL A 304 -8.49 16.26 8.63
N PRO A 305 -8.07 15.30 9.46
CA PRO A 305 -6.68 14.88 9.45
C PRO A 305 -6.39 14.11 8.15
N SER A 306 -6.38 14.83 7.03
CA SER A 306 -5.63 14.41 5.84
C SER A 306 -4.14 14.20 6.16
N SER A 307 -3.71 14.61 7.34
CA SER A 307 -2.37 14.37 7.87
C SER A 307 -2.19 12.99 8.51
N PHE A 308 -3.24 12.22 8.77
CA PHE A 308 -3.11 10.81 9.07
C PHE A 308 -2.75 10.03 7.80
N GLU A 309 -3.36 10.39 6.67
CA GLU A 309 -3.02 9.82 5.38
C GLU A 309 -1.60 10.19 4.93
N THR A 310 -1.17 11.44 5.14
CA THR A 310 0.17 11.89 4.70
C THR A 310 1.32 11.45 5.61
N LEU A 311 1.09 11.11 6.87
CA LEU A 311 2.13 10.60 7.75
C LEU A 311 2.27 9.08 7.70
N ALA A 312 1.22 8.36 7.31
CA ALA A 312 1.24 6.90 7.20
C ALA A 312 1.55 6.40 5.79
N GLU A 313 1.26 7.17 4.75
CA GLU A 313 1.62 6.79 3.38
C GLU A 313 3.12 6.83 3.10
N SER A 314 3.94 7.41 3.98
CA SER A 314 5.35 7.58 3.70
C SER A 314 6.31 6.68 4.44
N SER A 315 5.90 5.70 5.29
CA SER A 315 6.86 4.70 5.81
C SER A 315 6.50 3.92 7.08
N LEU A 316 5.31 4.02 7.64
CA LEU A 316 4.93 3.19 8.79
C LEU A 316 3.56 2.55 8.52
N ASP A 317 3.55 1.55 7.67
CA ASP A 317 2.35 0.74 7.38
C ASP A 317 1.92 -0.14 8.56
N LYS A 318 2.63 -0.08 9.69
CA LYS A 318 2.33 -0.90 10.86
C LYS A 318 2.71 -0.16 12.15
N PHE A 319 1.94 -0.40 13.21
CA PHE A 319 2.35 -0.05 14.55
C PHE A 319 3.68 -0.76 14.89
N GLY A 320 4.64 -0.04 15.44
CA GLY A 320 5.87 -0.67 15.92
C GLY A 320 5.60 -1.52 17.16
N ILE A 321 6.05 -2.78 17.18
CA ILE A 321 5.93 -3.65 18.35
C ILE A 321 7.27 -3.67 19.09
N MET A 322 7.24 -3.42 20.41
CA MET A 322 8.40 -3.54 21.28
C MET A 322 8.00 -4.10 22.64
N GLY A 323 8.44 -5.30 22.94
CA GLY A 323 8.08 -6.03 24.15
C GLY A 323 6.58 -6.35 24.22
N ASP A 324 5.95 -5.95 25.30
CA ASP A 324 4.54 -6.16 25.59
C ASP A 324 3.63 -4.99 25.19
N HIS A 325 4.11 -4.12 24.30
CA HIS A 325 3.38 -2.95 23.80
C HIS A 325 3.55 -2.80 22.29
N PHE A 326 2.54 -2.19 21.65
CA PHE A 326 2.68 -1.61 20.34
C PHE A 326 2.66 -0.07 20.41
N TYR A 327 3.33 0.57 19.45
CA TYR A 327 3.56 2.01 19.40
C TYR A 327 3.01 2.58 18.11
N PHE A 328 2.42 3.76 18.20
CA PHE A 328 1.85 4.47 17.05
C PHE A 328 1.89 5.98 17.27
N THR A 329 1.70 6.73 16.21
CA THR A 329 1.57 8.19 16.29
C THR A 329 0.11 8.58 16.18
N ALA A 330 -0.32 9.48 17.05
CA ALA A 330 -1.66 10.02 17.01
C ALA A 330 -1.70 11.46 17.53
N LYS A 331 -2.67 12.24 17.04
CA LYS A 331 -2.92 13.59 17.57
C LYS A 331 -3.64 13.49 18.91
N SER A 332 -3.25 14.35 19.84
CA SER A 332 -3.98 14.62 21.06
C SER A 332 -4.10 16.13 21.24
N SER A 333 -5.32 16.63 21.36
CA SER A 333 -5.70 17.96 21.88
C SER A 333 -4.96 19.21 21.40
N CYS A 334 -4.39 19.26 20.18
CA CYS A 334 -3.79 20.49 19.71
C CYS A 334 -4.54 21.16 18.53
N SER A 335 -4.48 22.48 18.48
CA SER A 335 -5.15 23.29 17.45
C SER A 335 -4.45 23.30 16.09
N SER A 336 -3.27 22.70 15.99
CA SER A 336 -2.43 22.67 14.78
C SER A 336 -2.52 21.32 14.05
N SER A 337 -2.43 21.35 12.73
CA SER A 337 -2.37 20.13 11.89
C SER A 337 -1.08 19.31 12.09
N ARG A 338 -0.13 19.79 12.89
CA ARG A 338 1.23 19.27 13.00
C ARG A 338 1.58 18.60 14.32
N CYS A 339 0.66 18.50 15.27
CA CYS A 339 0.94 17.89 16.57
C CYS A 339 0.59 16.42 16.57
N ALA A 340 1.55 15.56 16.39
CA ALA A 340 1.41 14.12 16.59
C ALA A 340 2.29 13.69 17.78
N ASN A 341 1.71 13.00 18.74
CA ASN A 341 2.40 12.39 19.86
C ASN A 341 2.68 10.91 19.60
N LEU A 342 3.74 10.40 20.17
CA LEU A 342 3.97 8.96 20.24
C LEU A 342 3.09 8.38 21.36
N TRP A 343 2.34 7.36 21.00
CA TRP A 343 1.50 6.59 21.91
C TRP A 343 2.00 5.17 22.04
N LYS A 344 1.71 4.53 23.15
CA LYS A 344 1.87 3.09 23.34
C LYS A 344 0.59 2.48 23.85
N SER A 345 0.41 1.19 23.60
CA SER A 345 -0.73 0.42 24.07
C SER A 345 -0.32 -1.03 24.35
N ASP A 346 -0.89 -1.60 25.39
CA ASP A 346 -0.89 -3.03 25.71
C ASP A 346 -2.19 -3.72 25.23
N GLY A 347 -3.05 -2.99 24.52
CA GLY A 347 -4.36 -3.45 24.06
C GLY A 347 -5.52 -3.18 25.02
N THR A 348 -5.26 -2.50 26.15
CA THR A 348 -6.28 -2.03 27.08
C THR A 348 -6.48 -0.52 26.98
N GLU A 349 -7.61 -0.02 27.48
CA GLU A 349 -7.87 1.42 27.54
C GLU A 349 -6.89 2.13 28.48
N GLU A 350 -6.64 1.55 29.66
CA GLU A 350 -5.73 2.09 30.67
C GLU A 350 -4.27 2.05 30.21
N GLY A 351 -3.85 0.98 29.52
CA GLY A 351 -2.49 0.81 28.99
C GLY A 351 -2.24 1.60 27.72
N THR A 352 -3.28 2.21 27.13
CA THR A 352 -3.16 3.09 25.95
C THR A 352 -2.91 4.52 26.42
N VAL A 353 -1.65 4.98 26.33
CA VAL A 353 -1.21 6.27 26.88
C VAL A 353 -0.24 6.97 25.94
N ALA A 354 -0.26 8.33 25.95
CA ALA A 354 0.75 9.13 25.26
C ALA A 354 2.12 8.94 25.96
N VAL A 355 3.15 8.72 25.17
CA VAL A 355 4.55 8.61 25.61
C VAL A 355 5.24 9.96 25.55
N THR A 356 4.83 10.79 24.60
CA THR A 356 5.36 12.14 24.41
C THR A 356 4.23 13.16 24.49
N ASP A 357 4.59 14.37 24.87
CA ASP A 357 3.73 15.53 24.86
C ASP A 357 4.46 16.64 24.12
N PHE A 358 4.23 16.69 22.81
CA PHE A 358 4.81 17.70 21.93
C PHE A 358 3.82 18.85 21.69
N ASP A 359 3.29 19.40 22.76
CA ASP A 359 2.45 20.58 22.69
C ASP A 359 3.23 21.78 22.09
N GLU A 360 2.54 22.68 21.41
CA GLU A 360 3.07 23.98 21.03
C GLU A 360 3.62 24.67 22.27
N ASP A 361 4.91 25.03 22.25
CA ASP A 361 5.39 25.99 23.24
C ASP A 361 4.72 27.34 23.02
N SER A 362 4.70 28.17 24.07
CA SER A 362 4.08 29.50 24.08
C SER A 362 4.65 30.47 23.02
N ASN A 363 5.66 30.05 22.24
CA ASN A 363 6.34 30.83 21.22
C ASN A 363 6.01 30.35 19.79
N GLY A 364 5.18 29.28 19.62
CA GLY A 364 4.87 28.71 18.30
C GLY A 364 6.04 27.96 17.67
N GLU A 365 7.10 27.68 18.42
CA GLU A 365 8.21 26.84 17.94
C GLU A 365 7.86 25.38 18.16
N TYR A 366 7.69 24.65 17.07
CA TYR A 366 7.41 23.23 17.06
C TYR A 366 8.68 22.44 17.35
N ALA A 367 8.60 21.44 18.21
CA ALA A 367 9.64 20.44 18.32
C ALA A 367 9.78 19.73 16.95
N GLN A 368 10.75 20.14 16.17
CA GLN A 368 11.01 19.69 14.80
C GLN A 368 11.43 18.20 14.69
N GLY A 369 11.36 17.42 15.76
CA GLY A 369 11.97 16.10 15.87
C GLY A 369 11.21 14.93 15.25
N ILE A 370 9.90 15.03 15.00
CA ILE A 370 9.09 13.88 14.50
C ILE A 370 8.48 14.15 13.12
N MET A 371 8.76 15.29 12.52
CA MET A 371 8.06 15.74 11.32
C MET A 371 8.55 15.16 10.00
N HIS A 372 9.68 14.52 9.96
CA HIS A 372 10.17 13.87 8.74
C HIS A 372 11.04 12.68 9.08
N ASN A 373 10.53 11.52 8.78
CA ASN A 373 11.26 10.27 8.63
C ASN A 373 11.64 9.50 9.90
N ARG A 374 10.96 8.38 10.06
CA ARG A 374 11.53 7.17 10.62
C ARG A 374 11.88 7.27 12.10
N ILE A 375 10.97 6.87 12.94
CA ILE A 375 11.40 6.26 14.18
C ILE A 375 12.04 4.92 13.76
N GLY A 376 13.31 4.96 13.41
CA GLY A 376 14.11 3.77 13.26
C GLY A 376 14.37 3.26 14.66
N PHE A 377 13.66 2.23 15.09
CA PHE A 377 14.10 1.45 16.23
C PHE A 377 15.32 0.65 15.76
N VAL A 378 16.51 1.05 16.20
CA VAL A 378 17.69 0.20 16.12
C VAL A 378 17.57 -0.77 17.29
N ILE A 379 17.29 -2.02 17.00
CA ILE A 379 17.42 -3.14 17.93
C ILE A 379 18.87 -3.61 17.92
#